data_dcf69868f41ab3c3d5efb49278f533ed
#
_entry.id   dcf69868f41ab3c3d5efb49278f533ed
#
_cell.length_a   1.000
_cell.length_b   1.000
_cell.length_c   1.000
_cell.angle_alpha   90.00
_cell.angle_beta   90.00
_cell.angle_gamma   90.00
#
_symmetry.space_group_name_H-M   'P 1'
#
loop_
_entity.id
_entity.type
_entity.pdbx_description
1 polymer ?
#
loop_
_entity_poly.entity_id
_entity_poly.type
_entity_poly.pdbx_seq_one_letter_code
_entity_poly.pdbx_strand_id
1 'polypeptide(L)'
;MVVLLFVVHPASTGTAVDTVSSLHIVALIPARFASSRLPGKPLADIDGRPMIEHVYRRVSASPIVSQVIVATDDLRIATRVHEFGGHVRLTKAHETGTDRLAEVAATLDCDLVVNVQGDEPLIDPGAIAEAVAPFAADPSVMVTTLFRRITQPAELTNPNVVKVVVDRGGFALYFSRSPIPHLRDPRGGWPPLYKHVGLYAYRRSALMVLASLEPTPLERAESLEQLRALEHGIRIKAVETKYDSFGVDTPEDLEQVRRLLAAPAGSA
;
A
#
# COMPACT_ATOMS: atom_id res chain seq x y z
N MET A 1 -16.00 -52.34 -20.81
CA MET A 1 -16.04 -51.56 -19.56
C MET A 1 -14.62 -51.21 -19.20
N VAL A 2 -14.13 -50.05 -19.61
CA VAL A 2 -12.76 -49.61 -19.39
C VAL A 2 -12.77 -48.72 -18.15
N VAL A 3 -12.08 -49.16 -17.07
CA VAL A 3 -11.93 -48.40 -15.83
C VAL A 3 -10.69 -47.50 -16.01
N LEU A 4 -10.91 -46.18 -16.16
CA LEU A 4 -9.84 -45.20 -16.11
C LEU A 4 -9.43 -45.00 -14.62
N LEU A 5 -8.25 -45.47 -14.22
CA LEU A 5 -7.64 -45.08 -12.96
C LEU A 5 -7.05 -43.66 -13.08
N PHE A 6 -7.66 -42.70 -12.40
CA PHE A 6 -7.02 -41.41 -12.16
C PHE A 6 -5.97 -41.57 -11.06
N VAL A 7 -4.70 -41.46 -11.43
CA VAL A 7 -3.60 -41.31 -10.49
C VAL A 7 -3.63 -39.88 -9.98
N VAL A 8 -4.12 -39.68 -8.76
CA VAL A 8 -4.02 -38.41 -8.05
C VAL A 8 -2.59 -38.28 -7.53
N HIS A 9 -1.83 -37.36 -8.12
CA HIS A 9 -0.54 -36.97 -7.54
C HIS A 9 -0.82 -36.18 -6.26
N PRO A 10 -0.13 -36.46 -5.13
CA PRO A 10 -0.27 -35.64 -3.94
C PRO A 10 0.28 -34.24 -4.23
N ALA A 11 -0.56 -33.21 -4.02
CA ALA A 11 -0.14 -31.82 -4.03
C ALA A 11 0.96 -31.62 -2.98
N SER A 12 2.07 -31.01 -3.37
CA SER A 12 3.15 -30.67 -2.46
C SER A 12 2.62 -29.71 -1.39
N THR A 13 2.68 -30.15 -0.13
CA THR A 13 2.32 -29.34 1.06
C THR A 13 3.48 -28.40 1.41
N GLY A 14 3.78 -27.45 0.55
CA GLY A 14 4.60 -26.28 0.94
C GLY A 14 3.76 -25.39 1.85
N THR A 15 4.32 -24.94 2.97
CA THR A 15 3.63 -23.99 3.84
C THR A 15 3.48 -22.64 3.10
N ALA A 16 2.47 -21.83 3.43
CA ALA A 16 2.27 -20.51 2.80
C ALA A 16 3.51 -19.60 2.90
N VAL A 17 4.32 -19.80 3.93
CA VAL A 17 5.61 -19.11 4.14
C VAL A 17 6.64 -19.51 3.08
N ASP A 18 6.75 -20.79 2.71
CA ASP A 18 7.70 -21.26 1.69
C ASP A 18 7.33 -20.73 0.30
N THR A 19 6.04 -20.57 0.03
CA THR A 19 5.56 -20.04 -1.27
C THR A 19 5.81 -18.54 -1.41
N VAL A 20 5.70 -17.74 -0.34
CA VAL A 20 6.06 -16.31 -0.36
C VAL A 20 7.56 -16.13 -0.56
N SER A 21 8.37 -16.98 0.04
CA SER A 21 9.84 -16.93 -0.07
C SER A 21 10.36 -17.20 -1.50
N SER A 22 9.56 -17.80 -2.36
CA SER A 22 9.91 -18.03 -3.77
C SER A 22 9.58 -16.85 -4.70
N LEU A 23 8.78 -15.86 -4.25
CA LEU A 23 8.39 -14.71 -5.04
C LEU A 23 9.46 -13.62 -4.99
N HIS A 24 9.81 -13.06 -6.15
CA HIS A 24 10.67 -11.89 -6.24
C HIS A 24 9.82 -10.62 -6.02
N ILE A 25 9.95 -10.03 -4.82
CA ILE A 25 9.14 -8.90 -4.35
C ILE A 25 9.97 -7.63 -4.32
N VAL A 26 9.58 -6.63 -5.12
CA VAL A 26 10.20 -5.32 -5.12
C VAL A 26 9.26 -4.29 -4.50
N ALA A 27 9.75 -3.52 -3.53
CA ALA A 27 9.02 -2.40 -2.97
C ALA A 27 9.39 -1.11 -3.71
N LEU A 28 8.39 -0.38 -4.17
CA LEU A 28 8.54 0.92 -4.82
C LEU A 28 7.94 2.01 -3.92
N ILE A 29 8.68 3.09 -3.73
CA ILE A 29 8.29 4.24 -2.92
C ILE A 29 8.18 5.44 -3.86
N PRO A 30 6.96 5.83 -4.31
CA PRO A 30 6.80 7.02 -5.12
C PRO A 30 7.06 8.26 -4.28
N ALA A 31 7.89 9.18 -4.78
CA ALA A 31 8.21 10.42 -4.10
C ALA A 31 8.20 11.57 -5.09
N ARG A 32 7.46 12.64 -4.78
CA ARG A 32 7.43 13.88 -5.55
C ARG A 32 7.74 15.07 -4.66
N PHE A 33 8.49 16.03 -5.19
CA PHE A 33 8.82 17.24 -4.42
C PHE A 33 7.62 18.18 -4.27
N ALA A 34 6.80 18.26 -5.31
CA ALA A 34 5.61 19.10 -5.32
C ALA A 34 4.54 18.52 -4.40
N SER A 35 4.31 19.20 -3.28
CA SER A 35 3.21 18.96 -2.35
C SER A 35 2.63 20.32 -1.96
N SER A 36 1.31 20.49 -2.10
CA SER A 36 0.67 21.77 -1.83
C SER A 36 0.65 22.14 -0.33
N ARG A 37 0.46 21.14 0.53
CA ARG A 37 0.35 21.33 1.99
C ARG A 37 1.69 21.34 2.71
N LEU A 38 2.67 20.60 2.20
CA LEU A 38 4.02 20.49 2.78
C LEU A 38 5.05 20.38 1.65
N PRO A 39 5.48 21.52 1.05
CA PRO A 39 6.47 21.53 -0.03
C PRO A 39 7.77 20.84 0.38
N GLY A 40 8.30 19.98 -0.51
CA GLY A 40 9.51 19.21 -0.21
C GLY A 40 9.32 18.11 0.84
N LYS A 41 8.09 17.69 1.09
CA LYS A 41 7.69 16.68 2.08
C LYS A 41 8.65 15.48 2.18
N PRO A 42 9.08 14.80 1.10
CA PRO A 42 10.00 13.66 1.21
C PRO A 42 11.36 13.99 1.84
N LEU A 43 11.77 15.26 1.77
CA LEU A 43 13.03 15.75 2.32
C LEU A 43 12.88 16.44 3.68
N ALA A 44 11.66 16.50 4.23
CA ALA A 44 11.41 17.06 5.55
C ALA A 44 12.22 16.29 6.60
N ASP A 45 12.93 17.05 7.45
CA ASP A 45 13.78 16.48 8.50
C ASP A 45 12.93 15.84 9.61
N ILE A 46 13.29 14.63 9.98
CA ILE A 46 12.78 13.90 11.14
C ILE A 46 13.99 13.32 11.86
N ASP A 47 14.33 13.87 13.01
CA ASP A 47 15.47 13.44 13.83
C ASP A 47 16.78 13.32 13.04
N GLY A 48 17.13 14.38 12.27
CA GLY A 48 18.36 14.47 11.49
C GLY A 48 18.39 13.66 10.20
N ARG A 49 17.28 13.04 9.80
CA ARG A 49 17.13 12.27 8.56
C ARG A 49 15.92 12.74 7.75
N PRO A 50 15.99 12.73 6.41
CA PRO A 50 14.81 13.05 5.61
C PRO A 50 13.72 11.98 5.77
N MET A 51 12.46 12.38 5.69
CA MET A 51 11.30 11.49 5.79
C MET A 51 11.43 10.25 4.89
N ILE A 52 11.86 10.43 3.64
CA ILE A 52 12.02 9.34 2.68
C ILE A 52 13.03 8.27 3.14
N GLU A 53 14.05 8.66 3.93
CA GLU A 53 15.01 7.72 4.50
C GLU A 53 14.37 6.85 5.59
N HIS A 54 13.49 7.42 6.42
CA HIS A 54 12.74 6.63 7.41
C HIS A 54 11.88 5.58 6.73
N VAL A 55 11.10 5.98 5.72
CA VAL A 55 10.29 5.04 4.93
C VAL A 55 11.17 3.96 4.30
N TYR A 56 12.23 4.35 3.59
CA TYR A 56 13.14 3.43 2.90
C TYR A 56 13.73 2.38 3.85
N ARG A 57 14.26 2.82 5.00
CA ARG A 57 14.88 1.91 5.99
C ARG A 57 13.87 0.95 6.60
N ARG A 58 12.66 1.41 6.91
CA ARG A 58 11.60 0.55 7.45
C ARG A 58 11.13 -0.49 6.42
N VAL A 59 10.94 -0.09 5.18
CA VAL A 59 10.60 -1.03 4.09
C VAL A 59 11.73 -2.04 3.87
N SER A 60 12.99 -1.60 3.90
CA SER A 60 14.16 -2.48 3.76
C SER A 60 14.33 -3.47 4.93
N ALA A 61 13.73 -3.20 6.07
CA ALA A 61 13.73 -4.13 7.21
C ALA A 61 12.74 -5.29 7.04
N SER A 62 11.88 -5.26 6.01
CA SER A 62 10.98 -6.39 5.72
C SER A 62 11.77 -7.55 5.10
N PRO A 63 11.75 -8.75 5.71
CA PRO A 63 12.56 -9.87 5.25
C PRO A 63 12.08 -10.48 3.92
N ILE A 64 10.86 -10.13 3.47
CA ILE A 64 10.28 -10.63 2.22
C ILE A 64 10.55 -9.72 1.03
N VAL A 65 11.05 -8.50 1.25
CA VAL A 65 11.36 -7.54 0.18
C VAL A 65 12.78 -7.77 -0.33
N SER A 66 12.90 -8.13 -1.60
CA SER A 66 14.20 -8.38 -2.23
C SER A 66 14.95 -7.08 -2.55
N GLN A 67 14.22 -6.01 -2.89
CA GLN A 67 14.77 -4.71 -3.23
C GLN A 67 13.79 -3.60 -2.93
N VAL A 68 14.31 -2.45 -2.47
CA VAL A 68 13.55 -1.21 -2.29
C VAL A 68 14.07 -0.17 -3.27
N ILE A 69 13.18 0.52 -3.98
CA ILE A 69 13.53 1.57 -4.94
C ILE A 69 12.64 2.79 -4.71
N VAL A 70 13.24 3.96 -4.56
CA VAL A 70 12.51 5.24 -4.61
C VAL A 70 12.32 5.65 -6.07
N ALA A 71 11.07 5.94 -6.45
CA ALA A 71 10.71 6.41 -7.79
C ALA A 71 10.39 7.91 -7.73
N THR A 72 11.16 8.76 -8.40
CA THR A 72 11.01 10.21 -8.34
C THR A 72 11.40 10.88 -9.66
N ASP A 73 10.81 12.04 -9.93
CA ASP A 73 11.18 12.95 -11.03
C ASP A 73 12.06 14.13 -10.56
N ASP A 74 12.39 14.18 -9.25
CA ASP A 74 13.13 15.28 -8.66
C ASP A 74 14.56 14.90 -8.29
N LEU A 75 15.54 15.61 -8.87
CA LEU A 75 16.96 15.34 -8.62
C LEU A 75 17.38 15.54 -7.17
N ARG A 76 16.74 16.45 -6.42
CA ARG A 76 17.05 16.68 -5.00
C ARG A 76 16.72 15.46 -4.15
N ILE A 77 15.57 14.82 -4.45
CA ILE A 77 15.16 13.57 -3.81
C ILE A 77 16.13 12.46 -4.20
N ALA A 78 16.43 12.33 -5.50
CA ALA A 78 17.33 11.31 -6.00
C ALA A 78 18.73 11.42 -5.39
N THR A 79 19.30 12.62 -5.32
CA THR A 79 20.58 12.89 -4.67
C THR A 79 20.55 12.47 -3.20
N ARG A 80 19.51 12.86 -2.46
CA ARG A 80 19.41 12.53 -1.05
C ARG A 80 19.26 11.03 -0.80
N VAL A 81 18.50 10.31 -1.67
CA VAL A 81 18.39 8.85 -1.61
C VAL A 81 19.74 8.19 -1.85
N HIS A 82 20.50 8.68 -2.82
CA HIS A 82 21.86 8.19 -3.09
C HIS A 82 22.83 8.43 -1.93
N GLU A 83 22.77 9.58 -1.28
CA GLU A 83 23.64 9.95 -0.14
C GLU A 83 23.49 8.98 1.04
N PHE A 84 22.29 8.48 1.33
CA PHE A 84 22.10 7.47 2.39
C PHE A 84 22.25 6.01 1.92
N GLY A 85 22.68 5.79 0.65
CA GLY A 85 22.93 4.47 0.08
C GLY A 85 21.66 3.75 -0.44
N GLY A 86 20.57 4.47 -0.63
CA GLY A 86 19.32 3.92 -1.17
C GLY A 86 19.35 3.77 -2.70
N HIS A 87 18.51 2.87 -3.21
CA HIS A 87 18.29 2.76 -4.65
C HIS A 87 17.22 3.75 -5.10
N VAL A 88 17.48 4.44 -6.20
CA VAL A 88 16.55 5.40 -6.79
C VAL A 88 16.44 5.18 -8.30
N ARG A 89 15.26 5.44 -8.86
CA ARG A 89 15.01 5.53 -10.30
C ARG A 89 14.39 6.88 -10.62
N LEU A 90 15.03 7.62 -11.52
CA LEU A 90 14.44 8.81 -12.10
C LEU A 90 13.34 8.41 -13.08
N THR A 91 12.19 9.04 -12.94
CA THR A 91 11.01 8.85 -13.79
C THR A 91 10.68 10.14 -14.54
N LYS A 92 9.80 10.04 -15.52
CA LYS A 92 9.13 11.20 -16.06
C LYS A 92 8.21 11.82 -14.99
N ALA A 93 7.70 13.02 -15.26
CA ALA A 93 6.60 13.56 -14.48
C ALA A 93 5.33 12.74 -14.72
N HIS A 94 4.66 12.35 -13.66
CA HIS A 94 3.40 11.60 -13.69
C HIS A 94 2.35 12.28 -12.82
N GLU A 95 1.10 12.21 -13.25
CA GLU A 95 -0.03 12.75 -12.48
C GLU A 95 -0.32 11.89 -11.25
N THR A 96 -0.15 10.55 -11.38
CA THR A 96 -0.47 9.60 -10.31
C THR A 96 0.75 8.84 -9.80
N GLY A 97 0.64 8.32 -8.58
CA GLY A 97 1.64 7.40 -8.01
C GLY A 97 1.71 6.10 -8.79
N THR A 98 0.57 5.56 -9.19
CA THR A 98 0.46 4.29 -9.94
C THR A 98 1.20 4.34 -11.27
N ASP A 99 1.07 5.41 -12.04
CA ASP A 99 1.77 5.58 -13.33
C ASP A 99 3.29 5.65 -13.13
N ARG A 100 3.74 6.36 -12.09
CA ARG A 100 5.16 6.44 -11.73
C ARG A 100 5.72 5.06 -11.38
N LEU A 101 4.98 4.28 -10.62
CA LEU A 101 5.39 2.91 -10.25
C LEU A 101 5.45 2.00 -11.46
N ALA A 102 4.49 2.11 -12.38
CA ALA A 102 4.44 1.30 -13.59
C ALA A 102 5.64 1.58 -14.51
N GLU A 103 6.08 2.85 -14.66
CA GLU A 103 7.29 3.18 -15.42
C GLU A 103 8.51 2.42 -14.88
N VAL A 104 8.70 2.41 -13.55
CA VAL A 104 9.82 1.68 -12.93
C VAL A 104 9.62 0.17 -13.07
N ALA A 105 8.42 -0.34 -12.75
CA ALA A 105 8.10 -1.76 -12.79
C ALA A 105 8.26 -2.37 -14.19
N ALA A 106 8.08 -1.58 -15.25
CA ALA A 106 8.31 -2.03 -16.62
C ALA A 106 9.76 -2.50 -16.86
N THR A 107 10.72 -1.96 -16.12
CA THR A 107 12.14 -2.27 -16.24
C THR A 107 12.63 -3.35 -15.28
N LEU A 108 11.76 -3.86 -14.41
CA LEU A 108 12.12 -4.83 -13.37
C LEU A 108 11.68 -6.24 -13.76
N ASP A 109 12.50 -7.21 -13.35
CA ASP A 109 12.13 -8.62 -13.38
C ASP A 109 11.70 -9.01 -11.95
N CYS A 110 10.39 -8.92 -11.67
CA CYS A 110 9.81 -9.24 -10.39
C CYS A 110 8.39 -9.81 -10.54
N ASP A 111 7.96 -10.59 -9.55
CA ASP A 111 6.62 -11.16 -9.50
C ASP A 111 5.62 -10.17 -8.94
N LEU A 112 6.01 -9.51 -7.83
CA LEU A 112 5.17 -8.58 -7.09
C LEU A 112 5.84 -7.22 -6.95
N VAL A 113 5.01 -6.19 -7.04
CA VAL A 113 5.37 -4.80 -6.71
C VAL A 113 4.58 -4.37 -5.49
N VAL A 114 5.27 -3.98 -4.43
CA VAL A 114 4.66 -3.37 -3.25
C VAL A 114 4.78 -1.85 -3.36
N ASN A 115 3.67 -1.16 -3.32
CA ASN A 115 3.60 0.31 -3.28
C ASN A 115 3.52 0.78 -1.84
N VAL A 116 4.58 1.40 -1.36
CA VAL A 116 4.61 2.04 -0.04
C VAL A 116 4.65 3.55 -0.22
N GLN A 117 3.73 4.26 0.44
CA GLN A 117 3.66 5.72 0.32
C GLN A 117 4.90 6.38 0.93
N GLY A 118 5.49 7.34 0.20
CA GLY A 118 6.71 8.04 0.62
C GLY A 118 6.52 9.00 1.80
N ASP A 119 5.30 9.11 2.30
CA ASP A 119 4.89 9.94 3.43
C ASP A 119 4.45 9.13 4.67
N GLU A 120 4.75 7.84 4.71
CA GLU A 120 4.48 6.96 5.85
C GLU A 120 5.78 6.58 6.62
N PRO A 121 6.44 7.52 7.31
CA PRO A 121 7.73 7.28 7.96
C PRO A 121 7.66 6.29 9.12
N LEU A 122 6.46 5.93 9.59
CA LEU A 122 6.24 4.97 10.66
C LEU A 122 5.72 3.61 10.15
N ILE A 123 5.72 3.38 8.81
CA ILE A 123 5.27 2.10 8.25
C ILE A 123 5.92 0.91 8.96
N ASP A 124 5.10 -0.09 9.33
CA ASP A 124 5.62 -1.32 9.95
C ASP A 124 5.99 -2.34 8.87
N PRO A 125 7.20 -2.92 8.90
CA PRO A 125 7.61 -3.95 7.95
C PRO A 125 6.67 -5.17 7.89
N GLY A 126 6.01 -5.48 9.00
CA GLY A 126 5.04 -6.58 9.09
C GLY A 126 3.78 -6.34 8.27
N ALA A 127 3.37 -5.08 8.08
CA ALA A 127 2.24 -4.74 7.21
C ALA A 127 2.47 -5.17 5.76
N ILE A 128 3.72 -5.11 5.29
CA ILE A 128 4.11 -5.58 3.95
C ILE A 128 3.86 -7.09 3.83
N ALA A 129 4.25 -7.85 4.84
CA ALA A 129 4.03 -9.30 4.85
C ALA A 129 2.53 -9.65 4.84
N GLU A 130 1.71 -8.92 5.61
CA GLU A 130 0.24 -9.10 5.59
C GLU A 130 -0.35 -8.80 4.20
N ALA A 131 0.09 -7.73 3.53
CA ALA A 131 -0.37 -7.37 2.19
C ALA A 131 0.02 -8.41 1.13
N VAL A 132 1.17 -9.05 1.25
CA VAL A 132 1.69 -10.03 0.29
C VAL A 132 1.13 -11.45 0.50
N ALA A 133 0.78 -11.82 1.72
CA ALA A 133 0.34 -13.18 2.07
C ALA A 133 -0.76 -13.76 1.15
N PRO A 134 -1.78 -13.00 0.68
CA PRO A 134 -2.82 -13.56 -0.19
C PRO A 134 -2.32 -14.09 -1.53
N PHE A 135 -1.22 -13.57 -2.08
CA PHE A 135 -0.69 -14.02 -3.38
C PHE A 135 -0.11 -15.44 -3.35
N ALA A 136 0.35 -15.88 -2.17
CA ALA A 136 0.78 -17.27 -1.98
C ALA A 136 -0.39 -18.23 -1.80
N ALA A 137 -1.48 -17.74 -1.16
CA ALA A 137 -2.65 -18.56 -0.87
C ALA A 137 -3.59 -18.72 -2.08
N ASP A 138 -3.65 -17.70 -2.95
CA ASP A 138 -4.56 -17.67 -4.09
C ASP A 138 -3.88 -17.06 -5.33
N PRO A 139 -3.50 -17.87 -6.33
CA PRO A 139 -2.89 -17.38 -7.57
C PRO A 139 -3.75 -16.41 -8.38
N SER A 140 -5.07 -16.39 -8.17
CA SER A 140 -5.99 -15.48 -8.87
C SER A 140 -6.00 -14.07 -8.31
N VAL A 141 -5.41 -13.85 -7.12
CA VAL A 141 -5.25 -12.52 -6.53
C VAL A 141 -4.27 -11.70 -7.36
N MET A 142 -4.73 -10.56 -7.86
CA MET A 142 -3.95 -9.66 -8.71
C MET A 142 -3.51 -8.39 -7.99
N VAL A 143 -4.35 -7.90 -7.06
CA VAL A 143 -4.13 -6.68 -6.28
C VAL A 143 -4.55 -6.93 -4.85
N THR A 144 -3.74 -6.47 -3.90
CA THR A 144 -4.09 -6.45 -2.48
C THR A 144 -3.94 -5.06 -1.89
N THR A 145 -4.66 -4.81 -0.81
CA THR A 145 -4.50 -3.63 0.05
C THR A 145 -4.82 -4.00 1.49
N LEU A 146 -4.60 -3.08 2.40
CA LEU A 146 -4.84 -3.29 3.81
C LEU A 146 -6.05 -2.46 4.30
N PHE A 147 -6.70 -2.95 5.35
CA PHE A 147 -7.69 -2.19 6.09
C PHE A 147 -7.58 -2.44 7.59
N ARG A 148 -8.08 -1.53 8.37
CA ARG A 148 -8.11 -1.63 9.82
C ARG A 148 -9.48 -1.22 10.37
N ARG A 149 -9.86 -1.83 11.48
CA ARG A 149 -11.10 -1.46 12.17
C ARG A 149 -11.01 -0.02 12.69
N ILE A 150 -12.06 0.76 12.43
CA ILE A 150 -12.25 2.09 13.02
C ILE A 150 -12.56 1.92 14.50
N THR A 151 -11.75 2.54 15.35
CA THR A 151 -11.91 2.50 16.80
C THR A 151 -12.30 3.87 17.37
N GLN A 152 -12.03 4.94 16.63
CA GLN A 152 -12.35 6.30 17.02
C GLN A 152 -13.53 6.84 16.18
N PRO A 153 -14.64 7.27 16.79
CA PRO A 153 -15.79 7.78 16.02
C PRO A 153 -15.46 8.94 15.07
N ALA A 154 -14.48 9.77 15.43
CA ALA A 154 -14.03 10.88 14.60
C ALA A 154 -13.43 10.42 13.24
N GLU A 155 -12.83 9.22 13.16
CA GLU A 155 -12.29 8.67 11.92
C GLU A 155 -13.39 8.40 10.88
N LEU A 156 -14.59 8.06 11.33
CA LEU A 156 -15.71 7.74 10.45
C LEU A 156 -16.14 8.95 9.60
N THR A 157 -16.19 10.12 10.22
CA THR A 157 -16.65 11.37 9.58
C THR A 157 -15.52 12.17 8.94
N ASN A 158 -14.26 11.81 9.20
CA ASN A 158 -13.10 12.50 8.62
C ASN A 158 -12.93 12.09 7.14
N PRO A 159 -13.03 12.99 6.17
CA PRO A 159 -12.88 12.67 4.74
C PRO A 159 -11.44 12.31 4.35
N ASN A 160 -10.45 12.61 5.18
CA ASN A 160 -9.05 12.20 4.95
C ASN A 160 -8.81 10.73 5.36
N VAL A 161 -9.67 10.17 6.19
CA VAL A 161 -9.69 8.74 6.51
C VAL A 161 -10.61 8.04 5.52
N VAL A 162 -10.06 7.33 4.58
CA VAL A 162 -10.83 6.58 3.56
C VAL A 162 -11.48 5.35 4.21
N LYS A 163 -12.80 5.21 4.04
CA LYS A 163 -13.53 4.01 4.50
C LYS A 163 -13.53 2.95 3.41
N VAL A 164 -13.60 1.69 3.82
CA VAL A 164 -13.71 0.56 2.91
C VAL A 164 -14.77 -0.42 3.41
N VAL A 165 -15.56 -0.97 2.48
CA VAL A 165 -16.46 -2.09 2.73
C VAL A 165 -15.96 -3.29 1.95
N VAL A 166 -16.04 -4.47 2.59
CA VAL A 166 -15.51 -5.71 2.03
C VAL A 166 -16.60 -6.78 1.95
N ASP A 167 -16.49 -7.67 0.96
CA ASP A 167 -17.35 -8.84 0.85
C ASP A 167 -16.91 -9.96 1.83
N ARG A 168 -17.68 -11.05 1.88
CA ARG A 168 -17.35 -12.21 2.73
C ARG A 168 -16.07 -12.92 2.33
N GLY A 169 -15.61 -12.74 1.09
CA GLY A 169 -14.36 -13.24 0.59
C GLY A 169 -13.17 -12.32 0.90
N GLY A 170 -13.41 -11.19 1.58
CA GLY A 170 -12.38 -10.19 1.87
C GLY A 170 -11.97 -9.36 0.65
N PHE A 171 -12.82 -9.24 -0.38
CA PHE A 171 -12.57 -8.32 -1.48
C PHE A 171 -13.28 -6.99 -1.24
N ALA A 172 -12.61 -5.91 -1.59
CA ALA A 172 -13.20 -4.57 -1.48
C ALA A 172 -14.41 -4.44 -2.41
N LEU A 173 -15.53 -3.98 -1.84
CA LEU A 173 -16.73 -3.63 -2.59
C LEU A 173 -16.70 -2.17 -3.01
N TYR A 174 -16.23 -1.28 -2.15
CA TYR A 174 -16.08 0.15 -2.44
C TYR A 174 -15.16 0.83 -1.43
N PHE A 175 -14.54 1.94 -1.86
CA PHE A 175 -13.78 2.87 -1.03
C PHE A 175 -14.45 4.24 -1.09
N SER A 176 -14.55 4.95 0.03
CA SER A 176 -15.14 6.28 0.05
C SER A 176 -14.56 7.19 1.14
N ARG A 177 -14.50 8.48 0.82
CA ARG A 177 -14.25 9.52 1.84
C ARG A 177 -15.48 9.75 2.73
N SER A 178 -16.67 9.46 2.22
CA SER A 178 -17.91 9.49 3.00
C SER A 178 -18.00 8.33 3.99
N PRO A 179 -18.76 8.46 5.08
CA PRO A 179 -19.09 7.33 5.95
C PRO A 179 -19.82 6.23 5.21
N ILE A 180 -19.22 5.04 5.11
CA ILE A 180 -19.83 3.83 4.57
C ILE A 180 -19.54 2.63 5.48
N PRO A 181 -20.50 1.64 5.58
CA PRO A 181 -21.87 1.68 5.08
C PRO A 181 -22.75 2.69 5.81
N HIS A 182 -23.88 3.09 5.22
CA HIS A 182 -24.87 3.90 5.91
C HIS A 182 -25.57 3.07 6.99
N LEU A 183 -25.55 3.56 8.22
CA LEU A 183 -26.21 2.91 9.36
C LEU A 183 -27.64 3.44 9.50
N ARG A 184 -28.60 2.67 8.98
CA ARG A 184 -30.02 3.08 9.02
C ARG A 184 -30.58 3.14 10.46
N ASP A 185 -30.19 2.20 11.30
CA ASP A 185 -30.52 2.21 12.75
C ASP A 185 -29.24 2.26 13.57
N PRO A 186 -28.86 3.43 14.11
CA PRO A 186 -27.66 3.56 14.92
C PRO A 186 -27.76 2.84 16.28
N ARG A 187 -28.95 2.37 16.71
CA ARG A 187 -29.16 1.62 17.95
C ARG A 187 -29.06 0.10 17.78
N GLY A 188 -29.07 -0.38 16.54
CA GLY A 188 -29.17 -1.79 16.19
C GLY A 188 -27.88 -2.62 16.29
N GLY A 189 -26.85 -2.12 16.94
CA GLY A 189 -25.52 -2.77 16.94
C GLY A 189 -24.79 -2.56 15.59
N TRP A 190 -23.60 -2.00 15.66
CA TRP A 190 -22.87 -1.63 14.43
C TRP A 190 -22.07 -2.81 13.91
N PRO A 191 -22.12 -3.09 12.59
CA PRO A 191 -21.11 -3.94 11.99
C PRO A 191 -19.74 -3.30 12.19
N PRO A 192 -18.65 -4.06 12.15
CA PRO A 192 -17.32 -3.47 12.16
C PRO A 192 -17.18 -2.51 10.98
N LEU A 193 -16.73 -1.28 11.26
CA LEU A 193 -16.43 -0.26 10.26
C LEU A 193 -14.93 -0.23 10.05
N TYR A 194 -14.50 -0.06 8.80
CA TYR A 194 -13.12 -0.17 8.44
C TYR A 194 -12.58 1.07 7.73
N LYS A 195 -11.36 1.46 8.09
CA LYS A 195 -10.55 2.41 7.35
C LYS A 195 -9.54 1.69 6.47
N HIS A 196 -9.36 2.21 5.28
CA HIS A 196 -8.34 1.76 4.35
C HIS A 196 -6.95 2.21 4.81
N VAL A 197 -5.96 1.33 4.64
CA VAL A 197 -4.53 1.62 4.83
C VAL A 197 -3.85 1.58 3.47
N GLY A 198 -3.24 2.69 3.06
CA GLY A 198 -2.78 2.98 1.70
C GLY A 198 -1.58 2.17 1.20
N LEU A 199 -1.34 0.99 1.74
CA LEU A 199 -0.34 0.06 1.25
C LEU A 199 -0.97 -0.91 0.26
N TYR A 200 -0.34 -1.06 -0.91
CA TYR A 200 -0.79 -1.98 -1.94
C TYR A 200 0.30 -2.96 -2.35
N ALA A 201 -0.10 -4.17 -2.71
CA ALA A 201 0.76 -5.05 -3.47
C ALA A 201 0.04 -5.49 -4.76
N TYR A 202 0.79 -5.63 -5.83
CA TYR A 202 0.30 -5.95 -7.16
C TYR A 202 1.11 -7.11 -7.74
N ARG A 203 0.46 -8.03 -8.46
CA ARG A 203 1.21 -8.72 -9.50
C ARG A 203 1.71 -7.68 -10.48
N ARG A 204 2.98 -7.79 -10.90
CA ARG A 204 3.57 -6.82 -11.84
C ARG A 204 2.69 -6.62 -13.08
N SER A 205 2.12 -7.69 -13.63
CA SER A 205 1.21 -7.62 -14.78
C SER A 205 -0.06 -6.80 -14.50
N ALA A 206 -0.62 -6.92 -13.29
CA ALA A 206 -1.80 -6.15 -12.90
C ALA A 206 -1.50 -4.64 -12.78
N LEU A 207 -0.33 -4.28 -12.22
CA LEU A 207 0.10 -2.89 -12.16
C LEU A 207 0.23 -2.28 -13.56
N MET A 208 0.82 -3.02 -14.51
CA MET A 208 0.94 -2.57 -15.90
C MET A 208 -0.43 -2.35 -16.56
N VAL A 209 -1.39 -3.25 -16.31
CA VAL A 209 -2.77 -3.08 -16.80
C VAL A 209 -3.40 -1.83 -16.18
N LEU A 210 -3.34 -1.66 -14.86
CA LEU A 210 -3.93 -0.52 -14.15
C LEU A 210 -3.41 0.83 -14.66
N ALA A 211 -2.11 0.94 -14.89
CA ALA A 211 -1.50 2.16 -15.41
C ALA A 211 -1.85 2.45 -16.88
N SER A 212 -2.36 1.46 -17.63
CA SER A 212 -2.84 1.68 -19.00
C SER A 212 -4.30 2.11 -19.08
N LEU A 213 -5.03 2.08 -17.96
CA LEU A 213 -6.45 2.45 -17.91
C LEU A 213 -6.62 3.95 -17.72
N GLU A 214 -7.63 4.51 -18.42
CA GLU A 214 -8.00 5.91 -18.24
C GLU A 214 -8.66 6.16 -16.88
N PRO A 215 -8.43 7.33 -16.26
CA PRO A 215 -9.11 7.73 -15.02
C PRO A 215 -10.64 7.70 -15.15
N THR A 216 -11.28 7.10 -14.16
CA THR A 216 -12.72 6.81 -14.16
C THR A 216 -13.55 7.87 -13.40
N PRO A 217 -14.89 7.91 -13.59
CA PRO A 217 -15.75 8.86 -12.91
C PRO A 217 -15.70 8.79 -11.38
N LEU A 218 -15.73 7.57 -10.79
CA LEU A 218 -15.69 7.41 -9.33
C LEU A 218 -14.31 7.77 -8.76
N GLU A 219 -13.24 7.40 -9.47
CA GLU A 219 -11.88 7.81 -9.12
C GLU A 219 -11.75 9.32 -9.03
N ARG A 220 -12.29 10.06 -10.03
CA ARG A 220 -12.26 11.53 -10.05
C ARG A 220 -13.11 12.13 -8.94
N ALA A 221 -14.31 11.58 -8.71
CA ALA A 221 -15.24 12.09 -7.70
C ALA A 221 -14.68 11.97 -6.28
N GLU A 222 -14.09 10.82 -5.94
CA GLU A 222 -13.54 10.55 -4.62
C GLU A 222 -12.05 10.95 -4.51
N SER A 223 -11.36 11.20 -5.62
CA SER A 223 -9.89 11.34 -5.70
C SER A 223 -9.20 10.12 -5.07
N LEU A 224 -9.60 8.93 -5.50
CA LEU A 224 -9.13 7.63 -5.03
C LEU A 224 -8.77 6.74 -6.22
N GLU A 225 -7.48 6.60 -6.54
CA GLU A 225 -6.97 5.86 -7.72
C GLU A 225 -7.45 4.39 -7.77
N GLN A 226 -7.63 3.74 -6.63
CA GLN A 226 -8.07 2.34 -6.55
C GLN A 226 -9.51 2.11 -7.07
N LEU A 227 -10.32 3.15 -7.16
CA LEU A 227 -11.66 3.03 -7.75
C LEU A 227 -11.60 2.75 -9.25
N ARG A 228 -10.54 3.19 -9.95
CA ARG A 228 -10.28 2.81 -11.36
C ARG A 228 -10.25 1.29 -11.52
N ALA A 229 -9.57 0.58 -10.62
CA ALA A 229 -9.53 -0.88 -10.63
C ALA A 229 -10.93 -1.48 -10.49
N LEU A 230 -11.72 -1.03 -9.52
CA LEU A 230 -13.06 -1.54 -9.27
C LEU A 230 -14.02 -1.28 -10.44
N GLU A 231 -13.98 -0.09 -11.03
CA GLU A 231 -14.83 0.27 -12.18
C GLU A 231 -14.50 -0.55 -13.43
N HIS A 232 -13.26 -1.06 -13.55
CA HIS A 232 -12.86 -1.98 -14.62
C HIS A 232 -12.97 -3.47 -14.24
N GLY A 233 -13.62 -3.79 -13.12
CA GLY A 233 -13.84 -5.17 -12.69
C GLY A 233 -12.60 -5.87 -12.12
N ILE A 234 -11.51 -5.13 -11.86
CA ILE A 234 -10.31 -5.67 -11.20
C ILE A 234 -10.57 -5.72 -9.70
N ARG A 235 -10.62 -6.93 -9.17
CA ARG A 235 -10.89 -7.15 -7.75
C ARG A 235 -9.67 -6.85 -6.91
N ILE A 236 -9.88 -6.15 -5.80
CA ILE A 236 -8.85 -5.84 -4.82
C ILE A 236 -9.10 -6.67 -3.55
N LYS A 237 -8.18 -7.56 -3.23
CA LYS A 237 -8.22 -8.32 -1.98
C LYS A 237 -7.78 -7.40 -0.84
N ALA A 238 -8.67 -7.13 0.09
CA ALA A 238 -8.39 -6.34 1.28
C ALA A 238 -8.07 -7.28 2.45
N VAL A 239 -7.02 -6.98 3.20
CA VAL A 239 -6.55 -7.75 4.35
C VAL A 239 -6.65 -6.90 5.61
N GLU A 240 -7.22 -7.45 6.67
CA GLU A 240 -7.25 -6.77 7.96
C GLU A 240 -5.86 -6.76 8.57
N THR A 241 -5.36 -5.56 8.90
CA THR A 241 -4.06 -5.38 9.50
C THR A 241 -4.16 -4.97 10.97
N LYS A 242 -3.21 -5.42 11.77
CA LYS A 242 -3.02 -4.95 13.16
C LYS A 242 -2.17 -3.68 13.23
N TYR A 243 -1.47 -3.34 12.16
CA TYR A 243 -0.57 -2.19 12.11
C TYR A 243 -1.33 -0.91 11.80
N ASP A 244 -0.98 0.17 12.49
CA ASP A 244 -1.51 1.49 12.17
C ASP A 244 -0.63 2.16 11.11
N SER A 245 -1.26 3.00 10.28
CA SER A 245 -0.60 3.82 9.30
C SER A 245 -0.73 5.28 9.72
N PHE A 246 0.36 6.01 9.63
CA PHE A 246 0.39 7.43 9.95
C PHE A 246 1.04 8.21 8.80
N GLY A 247 0.19 8.68 7.90
CA GLY A 247 0.63 9.52 6.79
C GLY A 247 0.91 10.95 7.25
N VAL A 248 2.01 11.53 6.78
CA VAL A 248 2.37 12.94 7.02
C VAL A 248 1.87 13.77 5.86
N ASP A 249 0.85 14.57 6.08
CA ASP A 249 0.27 15.44 5.06
C ASP A 249 0.41 16.93 5.39
N THR A 250 0.50 17.25 6.68
CA THR A 250 0.56 18.62 7.19
C THR A 250 1.80 18.82 8.07
N PRO A 251 2.18 20.07 8.37
CA PRO A 251 3.22 20.34 9.36
C PRO A 251 2.92 19.76 10.75
N GLU A 252 1.64 19.72 11.14
CA GLU A 252 1.18 19.17 12.42
C GLU A 252 1.41 17.66 12.48
N ASP A 253 1.14 16.93 11.37
CA ASP A 253 1.43 15.50 11.27
C ASP A 253 2.94 15.25 11.39
N LEU A 254 3.77 16.07 10.76
CA LEU A 254 5.23 15.99 10.86
C LEU A 254 5.71 16.13 12.29
N GLU A 255 5.20 17.13 13.02
CA GLU A 255 5.52 17.31 14.44
C GLU A 255 5.05 16.14 15.32
N GLN A 256 3.92 15.53 14.97
CA GLN A 256 3.46 14.35 15.67
C GLN A 256 4.39 13.15 15.46
N VAL A 257 4.85 12.92 14.22
CA VAL A 257 5.82 11.86 13.92
C VAL A 257 7.14 12.10 14.64
N ARG A 258 7.65 13.33 14.69
CA ARG A 258 8.85 13.69 15.44
C ARG A 258 8.74 13.31 16.92
N ARG A 259 7.59 13.62 17.54
CA ARG A 259 7.33 13.24 18.93
C ARG A 259 7.28 11.73 19.14
N LEU A 260 6.65 10.99 18.21
CA LEU A 260 6.54 9.53 18.30
C LEU A 260 7.90 8.84 18.17
N LEU A 261 8.80 9.36 17.32
CA LEU A 261 10.15 8.80 17.15
C LEU A 261 11.11 9.21 18.26
N ALA A 262 10.92 10.39 18.88
CA ALA A 262 11.71 10.83 20.01
C ALA A 262 11.33 10.16 21.35
N ALA A 263 10.15 9.54 21.44
CA ALA A 263 9.71 8.83 22.63
C ALA A 263 10.54 7.55 22.81
N PRO A 264 11.09 7.27 24.03
CA PRO A 264 11.82 6.04 24.27
C PRO A 264 10.93 4.82 24.02
N ALA A 265 11.48 3.82 23.34
CA ALA A 265 10.80 2.55 23.09
C ALA A 265 10.45 1.89 24.43
N GLY A 266 9.17 1.98 24.86
CA GLY A 266 8.72 1.37 26.12
C GLY A 266 7.60 2.08 26.88
N SER A 267 6.99 3.12 26.33
CA SER A 267 5.87 3.85 27.00
C SER A 267 4.51 3.73 26.29
N ALA A 268 4.20 2.53 25.77
CA ALA A 268 2.87 2.22 25.25
C ALA A 268 2.32 0.95 25.89
#